data_ab965e88ed4de1d53d7168311f5b1846
#
_entry.id   ab965e88ed4de1d53d7168311f5b1846
#
_cell.length_a   1.000
_cell.length_b   1.000
_cell.length_c   1.000
_cell.angle_alpha   90.00
_cell.angle_beta   90.00
_cell.angle_gamma   90.00
#
_symmetry.space_group_name_H-M   'P 1'
#
loop_
_entity.id
_entity.type
_entity.pdbx_description
1 polymer ?
#
loop_
_entity_poly.entity_id
_entity_poly.type
_entity_poly.pdbx_seq_one_letter_code
_entity_poly.pdbx_strand_id
1 'polypeptide(L)'
;MRRYGRTAPRLRVERAGFTVIELIIIIIIFSTVTSIALPAISRITTHSRVNQAAMVVGHDLTVAASAAARQRKPIRITLGGDRQSFTVADRASATVLQTRWLGPDTQYGLDSVSFSASPVDLFPSGFASSALTVTLSARGYSRQVTMSSAGWVRVP
;
A
#
# COMPACT_ATOMS: atom_id res chain seq x y z
N MET A 1 0.25 55.29 65.97
CA MET A 1 0.72 54.30 64.96
C MET A 1 -0.42 54.04 63.97
N ARG A 2 -0.35 54.59 62.73
CA ARG A 2 -1.34 54.41 61.64
C ARG A 2 -0.83 53.33 60.71
N ARG A 3 -1.52 52.17 60.62
CA ARG A 3 -1.23 51.13 59.64
C ARG A 3 -1.91 51.47 58.31
N TYR A 4 -1.11 51.78 57.33
CA TYR A 4 -1.50 51.90 55.94
C TYR A 4 -1.75 50.49 55.35
N GLY A 5 -3.00 50.12 55.16
CA GLY A 5 -3.36 48.91 54.37
C GLY A 5 -3.18 49.16 52.90
N ARG A 6 -2.15 48.56 52.28
CA ARG A 6 -1.99 48.49 50.85
C ARG A 6 -2.97 47.51 50.28
N THR A 7 -4.05 47.95 49.69
CA THR A 7 -4.91 47.14 48.80
C THR A 7 -4.22 46.94 47.46
N ALA A 8 -3.80 45.72 47.17
CA ALA A 8 -3.28 45.34 45.88
C ALA A 8 -4.41 45.39 44.82
N PRO A 9 -4.16 45.97 43.62
CA PRO A 9 -5.15 46.01 42.55
C PRO A 9 -5.39 44.58 42.07
N ARG A 10 -6.63 44.09 42.15
CA ARG A 10 -7.08 42.85 41.52
C ARG A 10 -7.11 43.07 40.01
N LEU A 11 -6.15 42.49 39.28
CA LEU A 11 -6.20 42.43 37.83
C LEU A 11 -7.44 41.61 37.43
N ARG A 12 -8.45 42.29 36.94
CA ARG A 12 -9.64 41.69 36.36
C ARG A 12 -9.23 41.12 35.01
N VAL A 13 -9.01 39.82 34.94
CA VAL A 13 -8.83 39.13 33.67
C VAL A 13 -10.18 39.14 32.97
N GLU A 14 -10.35 40.06 32.03
CA GLU A 14 -11.52 40.04 31.13
C GLU A 14 -11.46 38.76 30.32
N ARG A 15 -12.41 37.87 30.55
CA ARG A 15 -12.61 36.69 29.70
C ARG A 15 -13.37 37.18 28.47
N ALA A 16 -12.61 37.50 27.41
CA ALA A 16 -13.18 37.77 26.09
C ALA A 16 -13.78 36.42 25.60
N GLY A 17 -15.07 36.36 25.42
CA GLY A 17 -15.77 35.25 24.78
C GLY A 17 -15.68 35.36 23.26
N PHE A 18 -15.67 34.25 22.57
CA PHE A 18 -15.74 34.23 21.11
C PHE A 18 -17.09 34.74 20.62
N THR A 19 -17.06 35.53 19.55
CA THR A 19 -18.29 36.01 18.88
C THR A 19 -18.84 34.94 17.95
N VAL A 20 -20.17 34.94 17.71
CA VAL A 20 -20.78 33.98 16.76
C VAL A 20 -20.21 34.14 15.34
N ILE A 21 -19.92 35.39 14.95
CA ILE A 21 -19.33 35.69 13.63
C ILE A 21 -17.91 35.09 13.49
N GLU A 22 -17.11 35.13 14.55
CA GLU A 22 -15.77 34.56 14.57
C GLU A 22 -15.82 33.04 14.41
N LEU A 23 -16.78 32.39 15.06
CA LEU A 23 -17.01 30.94 14.90
C LEU A 23 -17.39 30.58 13.45
N ILE A 24 -18.27 31.38 12.82
CA ILE A 24 -18.67 31.14 11.42
C ILE A 24 -17.47 31.31 10.48
N ILE A 25 -16.63 32.33 10.66
CA ILE A 25 -15.43 32.53 9.85
C ILE A 25 -14.46 31.35 10.01
N ILE A 26 -14.23 30.86 11.23
CA ILE A 26 -13.37 29.71 11.48
C ILE A 26 -13.87 28.45 10.76
N ILE A 27 -15.19 28.18 10.80
CA ILE A 27 -15.78 27.03 10.11
C ILE A 27 -15.62 27.15 8.59
N ILE A 28 -15.80 28.34 8.02
CA ILE A 28 -15.61 28.56 6.58
C ILE A 28 -14.17 28.32 6.18
N ILE A 29 -13.20 28.87 6.91
CA ILE A 29 -11.77 28.66 6.66
C ILE A 29 -11.42 27.18 6.79
N PHE A 30 -11.86 26.53 7.86
CA PHE A 30 -11.59 25.13 8.09
C PHE A 30 -12.16 24.23 6.99
N SER A 31 -13.39 24.48 6.55
CA SER A 31 -14.03 23.70 5.49
C SER A 31 -13.33 23.87 4.13
N THR A 32 -12.88 25.09 3.80
CA THR A 32 -12.13 25.33 2.56
C THR A 32 -10.77 24.62 2.56
N VAL A 33 -10.02 24.69 3.65
CA VAL A 33 -8.73 23.99 3.80
C VAL A 33 -8.92 22.47 3.72
N THR A 34 -9.91 21.93 4.42
CA THR A 34 -10.22 20.49 4.43
C THR A 34 -10.61 19.98 3.04
N SER A 35 -11.37 20.76 2.29
CA SER A 35 -11.80 20.41 0.93
C SER A 35 -10.62 20.19 -0.04
N ILE A 36 -9.51 20.88 0.15
CA ILE A 36 -8.29 20.74 -0.66
C ILE A 36 -7.39 19.61 -0.11
N ALA A 37 -7.29 19.47 1.20
CA ALA A 37 -6.37 18.55 1.85
C ALA A 37 -6.79 17.08 1.70
N LEU A 38 -8.07 16.75 1.83
CA LEU A 38 -8.57 15.36 1.80
C LEU A 38 -8.24 14.60 0.50
N PRO A 39 -8.45 15.17 -0.72
CA PRO A 39 -8.12 14.45 -1.95
C PRO A 39 -6.60 14.25 -2.13
N ALA A 40 -5.77 15.15 -1.62
CA ALA A 40 -4.32 15.01 -1.66
C ALA A 40 -3.84 13.83 -0.80
N ILE A 41 -4.36 13.70 0.41
CA ILE A 41 -4.04 12.60 1.33
C ILE A 41 -4.46 11.25 0.72
N SER A 42 -5.64 11.17 0.11
CA SER A 42 -6.13 9.91 -0.47
C SER A 42 -5.25 9.42 -1.64
N ARG A 43 -4.71 10.34 -2.45
CA ARG A 43 -3.76 9.99 -3.52
C ARG A 43 -2.44 9.46 -2.97
N ILE A 44 -1.86 10.13 -1.97
CA ILE A 44 -0.60 9.71 -1.33
C ILE A 44 -0.75 8.32 -0.72
N THR A 45 -1.83 8.04 -0.02
CA THR A 45 -2.08 6.73 0.58
C THR A 45 -2.26 5.64 -0.47
N THR A 46 -2.95 5.92 -1.58
CA THR A 46 -3.08 4.97 -2.69
C THR A 46 -1.73 4.63 -3.31
N HIS A 47 -0.91 5.65 -3.64
CA HIS A 47 0.44 5.43 -4.18
C HIS A 47 1.30 4.61 -3.23
N SER A 48 1.26 4.91 -1.94
CA SER A 48 2.02 4.17 -0.91
C SER A 48 1.60 2.69 -0.85
N ARG A 49 0.30 2.40 -0.88
CA ARG A 49 -0.23 1.02 -0.86
C ARG A 49 0.17 0.23 -2.09
N VAL A 50 0.06 0.82 -3.29
CA VAL A 50 0.46 0.16 -4.54
C VAL A 50 1.98 -0.09 -4.56
N ASN A 51 2.79 0.85 -4.07
CA ASN A 51 4.24 0.67 -3.96
C ASN A 51 4.59 -0.45 -2.96
N GLN A 52 3.93 -0.51 -1.80
CA GLN A 52 4.11 -1.60 -0.83
C GLN A 52 3.72 -2.95 -1.44
N ALA A 53 2.59 -3.03 -2.16
CA ALA A 53 2.18 -4.23 -2.86
C ALA A 53 3.23 -4.67 -3.89
N ALA A 54 3.80 -3.73 -4.66
CA ALA A 54 4.84 -4.03 -5.64
C ALA A 54 6.11 -4.61 -4.99
N MET A 55 6.53 -4.04 -3.84
CA MET A 55 7.67 -4.58 -3.10
C MET A 55 7.41 -6.00 -2.57
N VAL A 56 6.21 -6.25 -2.04
CA VAL A 56 5.83 -7.57 -1.54
C VAL A 56 5.75 -8.59 -2.66
N VAL A 57 5.16 -8.24 -3.80
CA VAL A 57 5.11 -9.12 -4.98
C VAL A 57 6.53 -9.42 -5.48
N GLY A 58 7.39 -8.40 -5.58
CA GLY A 58 8.79 -8.59 -5.98
C GLY A 58 9.53 -9.53 -5.02
N HIS A 59 9.32 -9.38 -3.72
CA HIS A 59 9.86 -10.29 -2.71
C HIS A 59 9.34 -11.71 -2.87
N ASP A 60 8.02 -11.89 -3.02
CA ASP A 60 7.39 -13.21 -3.17
C ASP A 60 7.90 -13.93 -4.43
N LEU A 61 8.08 -13.23 -5.56
CA LEU A 61 8.66 -13.80 -6.77
C LEU A 61 10.11 -14.27 -6.54
N THR A 62 10.90 -13.48 -5.81
CA THR A 62 12.29 -13.83 -5.45
C THR A 62 12.33 -15.04 -4.52
N VAL A 63 11.43 -15.10 -3.54
CA VAL A 63 11.30 -16.23 -2.62
C VAL A 63 10.87 -17.49 -3.37
N ALA A 64 9.93 -17.38 -4.31
CA ALA A 64 9.48 -18.49 -5.15
C ALA A 64 10.64 -19.05 -6.00
N ALA A 65 11.44 -18.19 -6.63
CA ALA A 65 12.62 -18.59 -7.38
C ALA A 65 13.65 -19.31 -6.48
N SER A 66 13.91 -18.76 -5.28
CA SER A 66 14.79 -19.37 -4.29
C SER A 66 14.27 -20.72 -3.79
N ALA A 67 12.95 -20.85 -3.62
CA ALA A 67 12.31 -22.08 -3.21
C ALA A 67 12.45 -23.19 -4.30
N ALA A 68 12.27 -22.82 -5.58
CA ALA A 68 12.49 -23.75 -6.70
C ALA A 68 13.93 -24.30 -6.70
N ALA A 69 14.92 -23.42 -6.51
CA ALA A 69 16.33 -23.83 -6.44
C ALA A 69 16.62 -24.74 -5.24
N ARG A 70 16.15 -24.37 -4.04
CA ARG A 70 16.40 -25.14 -2.81
C ARG A 70 15.71 -26.50 -2.80
N GLN A 71 14.46 -26.55 -3.26
CA GLN A 71 13.69 -27.80 -3.29
C GLN A 71 14.04 -28.69 -4.48
N ARG A 72 14.79 -28.17 -5.46
CA ARG A 72 15.10 -28.83 -6.73
C ARG A 72 13.83 -29.29 -7.47
N LYS A 73 12.75 -28.53 -7.34
CA LYS A 73 11.46 -28.77 -7.97
C LYS A 73 10.96 -27.53 -8.66
N PRO A 74 10.29 -27.68 -9.82
CA PRO A 74 9.69 -26.53 -10.47
C PRO A 74 8.49 -26.01 -9.66
N ILE A 75 8.43 -24.70 -9.49
CA ILE A 75 7.36 -23.99 -8.79
C ILE A 75 6.53 -23.25 -9.82
N ARG A 76 5.22 -23.29 -9.67
CA ARG A 76 4.25 -22.62 -10.52
C ARG A 76 3.67 -21.42 -9.83
N ILE A 77 3.62 -20.28 -10.54
CA ILE A 77 2.95 -19.08 -10.13
C ILE A 77 1.70 -18.92 -11.00
N THR A 78 0.55 -18.78 -10.38
CA THR A 78 -0.74 -18.65 -11.07
C THR A 78 -1.51 -17.46 -10.54
N LEU A 79 -2.01 -16.60 -11.44
CA LEU A 79 -2.93 -15.52 -11.09
C LEU A 79 -4.30 -16.11 -10.73
N GLY A 80 -4.90 -15.64 -9.65
CA GLY A 80 -6.26 -16.00 -9.27
C GLY A 80 -7.29 -15.49 -10.29
N GLY A 81 -8.38 -16.22 -10.46
CA GLY A 81 -9.44 -15.85 -11.38
C GLY A 81 -10.16 -14.55 -11.02
N ASP A 82 -10.09 -14.16 -9.75
CA ASP A 82 -10.59 -12.90 -9.20
C ASP A 82 -9.72 -11.68 -9.55
N ARG A 83 -8.51 -11.90 -10.10
CA ARG A 83 -7.49 -10.86 -10.35
C ARG A 83 -7.14 -10.04 -9.10
N GLN A 84 -7.28 -10.62 -7.92
CA GLN A 84 -6.99 -9.98 -6.63
C GLN A 84 -5.99 -10.79 -5.81
N SER A 85 -5.63 -11.98 -6.30
CA SER A 85 -4.72 -12.89 -5.63
C SER A 85 -3.81 -13.61 -6.62
N PHE A 86 -2.72 -14.18 -6.12
CA PHE A 86 -1.92 -15.16 -6.86
C PHE A 86 -1.45 -16.26 -5.92
N THR A 87 -1.21 -17.43 -6.49
CA THR A 87 -0.74 -18.61 -5.77
C THR A 87 0.64 -19.01 -6.27
N VAL A 88 1.45 -19.48 -5.33
CA VAL A 88 2.74 -20.13 -5.57
C VAL A 88 2.60 -21.58 -5.11
N ALA A 89 2.75 -22.52 -6.02
CA ALA A 89 2.53 -23.94 -5.74
C ALA A 89 3.64 -24.81 -6.37
N ASP A 90 3.86 -25.99 -5.80
CA ASP A 90 4.67 -27.02 -6.46
C ASP A 90 3.97 -27.44 -7.76
N ARG A 91 4.70 -27.42 -8.88
CA ARG A 91 4.14 -27.73 -10.20
C ARG A 91 3.65 -29.17 -10.31
N ALA A 92 4.34 -30.13 -9.68
CA ALA A 92 4.05 -31.54 -9.82
C ALA A 92 2.93 -32.02 -8.90
N SER A 93 2.95 -31.58 -7.64
CA SER A 93 1.97 -31.98 -6.62
C SER A 93 0.78 -31.05 -6.50
N ALA A 94 0.83 -29.89 -7.14
CA ALA A 94 -0.13 -28.77 -6.99
C ALA A 94 -0.28 -28.29 -5.51
N THR A 95 0.66 -28.69 -4.65
CA THR A 95 0.65 -28.24 -3.24
C THR A 95 0.92 -26.74 -3.19
N VAL A 96 -0.02 -25.98 -2.65
CA VAL A 96 0.10 -24.53 -2.49
C VAL A 96 1.12 -24.24 -1.39
N LEU A 97 2.18 -23.52 -1.73
CA LEU A 97 3.21 -23.05 -0.81
C LEU A 97 2.83 -21.72 -0.20
N GLN A 98 2.20 -20.86 -1.01
CA GLN A 98 1.80 -19.52 -0.60
C GLN A 98 0.64 -19.03 -1.46
N THR A 99 -0.30 -18.33 -0.82
CA THR A 99 -1.31 -17.52 -1.50
C THR A 99 -1.14 -16.06 -1.05
N ARG A 100 -1.09 -15.15 -2.00
CA ARG A 100 -1.02 -13.72 -1.73
C ARG A 100 -2.31 -13.04 -2.15
N TRP A 101 -2.99 -12.45 -1.18
CA TRP A 101 -4.18 -11.63 -1.38
C TRP A 101 -3.78 -10.17 -1.46
N LEU A 102 -4.26 -9.46 -2.47
CA LEU A 102 -3.91 -8.06 -2.76
C LEU A 102 -5.14 -7.18 -2.98
N GLY A 103 -6.33 -7.78 -2.99
CA GLY A 103 -7.60 -7.14 -3.31
C GLY A 103 -8.02 -6.00 -2.37
N PRO A 104 -9.19 -5.41 -2.61
CA PRO A 104 -9.68 -4.23 -1.90
C PRO A 104 -9.86 -4.44 -0.41
N ASP A 105 -10.14 -5.69 0.02
CA ASP A 105 -10.33 -6.06 1.43
C ASP A 105 -9.02 -6.29 2.19
N THR A 106 -7.87 -6.07 1.53
CA THR A 106 -6.54 -6.22 2.14
C THR A 106 -5.94 -4.87 2.49
N GLN A 107 -4.83 -4.88 3.23
CA GLN A 107 -4.05 -3.68 3.53
C GLN A 107 -3.54 -2.95 2.27
N TYR A 108 -3.45 -3.65 1.13
CA TYR A 108 -2.98 -3.09 -0.14
C TYR A 108 -4.10 -2.37 -0.90
N GLY A 109 -5.34 -2.85 -0.79
CA GLY A 109 -6.52 -2.22 -1.37
C GLY A 109 -6.42 -2.05 -2.89
N LEU A 110 -5.92 -3.07 -3.61
CA LEU A 110 -5.79 -3.03 -5.06
C LEU A 110 -7.13 -3.33 -5.73
N ASP A 111 -7.41 -2.59 -6.81
CA ASP A 111 -8.57 -2.85 -7.65
C ASP A 111 -8.36 -4.09 -8.53
N SER A 112 -7.13 -4.24 -9.06
CA SER A 112 -6.79 -5.40 -9.88
C SER A 112 -5.30 -5.69 -9.95
N VAL A 113 -5.00 -6.96 -10.17
CA VAL A 113 -3.68 -7.50 -10.48
C VAL A 113 -3.74 -8.18 -11.83
N SER A 114 -2.79 -7.90 -12.71
CA SER A 114 -2.69 -8.58 -14.00
C SER A 114 -1.28 -9.10 -14.24
N PHE A 115 -1.21 -10.27 -14.87
CA PHE A 115 0.02 -10.94 -15.28
C PHE A 115 0.11 -10.95 -16.79
N SER A 116 1.28 -10.67 -17.35
CA SER A 116 1.53 -10.78 -18.80
C SER A 116 1.46 -12.23 -19.29
N ALA A 117 1.77 -13.18 -18.40
CA ALA A 117 1.67 -14.63 -18.62
C ALA A 117 1.21 -15.32 -17.33
N SER A 118 0.27 -16.25 -17.43
CA SER A 118 -0.20 -17.06 -16.30
C SER A 118 -0.73 -18.39 -16.84
N PRO A 119 -0.25 -19.54 -16.32
CA PRO A 119 0.77 -19.70 -15.27
C PRO A 119 2.19 -19.45 -15.76
N VAL A 120 3.11 -19.17 -14.82
CA VAL A 120 4.56 -19.12 -15.07
C VAL A 120 5.25 -20.13 -14.17
N ASP A 121 6.11 -20.94 -14.75
CA ASP A 121 6.89 -21.95 -14.04
C ASP A 121 8.31 -21.45 -13.78
N LEU A 122 8.77 -21.60 -12.55
CA LEU A 122 10.14 -21.31 -12.11
C LEU A 122 10.90 -22.64 -11.94
N PHE A 123 12.01 -22.78 -12.66
CA PHE A 123 12.81 -23.99 -12.63
C PHE A 123 13.94 -23.92 -11.59
N PRO A 124 14.42 -25.07 -11.08
CA PRO A 124 15.57 -25.12 -10.17
C PRO A 124 16.86 -24.49 -10.71
N SER A 125 16.98 -24.41 -12.03
CA SER A 125 18.10 -23.77 -12.73
C SER A 125 18.12 -22.25 -12.61
N GLY A 126 17.08 -21.65 -11.98
CA GLY A 126 16.90 -20.21 -11.87
C GLY A 126 16.15 -19.56 -13.04
N PHE A 127 15.85 -20.31 -14.10
CA PHE A 127 15.08 -19.80 -15.25
C PHE A 127 13.58 -19.87 -15.00
N ALA A 128 12.84 -18.94 -15.61
CA ALA A 128 11.39 -18.97 -15.70
C ALA A 128 10.94 -19.44 -17.10
N SER A 129 9.76 -20.04 -17.20
CA SER A 129 9.18 -20.49 -18.48
C SER A 129 8.95 -19.33 -19.45
N SER A 130 8.70 -18.15 -18.92
CA SER A 130 8.53 -16.91 -19.67
C SER A 130 8.88 -15.70 -18.79
N ALA A 131 9.16 -14.56 -19.40
CA ALA A 131 9.23 -13.29 -18.69
C ALA A 131 7.84 -12.95 -18.16
N LEU A 132 7.76 -12.42 -16.95
CA LEU A 132 6.52 -12.04 -16.28
C LEU A 132 6.54 -10.55 -15.95
N THR A 133 5.49 -9.85 -16.36
CA THR A 133 5.19 -8.51 -15.88
C THR A 133 3.91 -8.56 -15.05
N VAL A 134 4.02 -8.18 -13.79
CA VAL A 134 2.88 -8.04 -12.87
C VAL A 134 2.52 -6.57 -12.81
N THR A 135 1.31 -6.23 -13.23
CA THR A 135 0.77 -4.87 -13.11
C THR A 135 -0.23 -4.83 -11.95
N LEU A 136 0.02 -3.93 -11.02
CA LEU A 136 -0.78 -3.70 -9.82
C LEU A 136 -1.47 -2.35 -9.96
N SER A 137 -2.78 -2.28 -9.84
CA SER A 137 -3.51 -1.03 -10.02
C SER A 137 -4.52 -0.77 -8.90
N ALA A 138 -4.61 0.50 -8.50
CA ALA A 138 -5.59 1.00 -7.56
C ALA A 138 -5.93 2.46 -7.87
N ARG A 139 -7.21 2.77 -7.99
CA ARG A 139 -7.74 4.13 -8.19
C ARG A 139 -7.04 4.93 -9.29
N GLY A 140 -6.76 4.28 -10.43
CA GLY A 140 -6.09 4.90 -11.57
C GLY A 140 -4.57 5.04 -11.46
N TYR A 141 -3.95 4.60 -10.36
CA TYR A 141 -2.50 4.50 -10.23
C TYR A 141 -2.06 3.05 -10.44
N SER A 142 -0.98 2.85 -11.17
CA SER A 142 -0.45 1.52 -11.44
C SER A 142 1.06 1.44 -11.25
N ARG A 143 1.52 0.25 -10.87
CA ARG A 143 2.94 -0.08 -10.73
C ARG A 143 3.19 -1.44 -11.37
N GLN A 144 4.38 -1.62 -11.96
CA GLN A 144 4.76 -2.87 -12.60
C GLN A 144 5.94 -3.49 -11.87
N VAL A 145 5.87 -4.79 -11.67
CA VAL A 145 6.99 -5.62 -11.21
C VAL A 145 7.34 -6.55 -12.34
N THR A 146 8.60 -6.58 -12.74
CA THR A 146 9.05 -7.41 -13.85
C THR A 146 9.98 -8.53 -13.38
N MET A 147 9.80 -9.71 -13.94
CA MET A 147 10.72 -10.84 -13.78
C MET A 147 11.16 -11.29 -15.16
N SER A 148 12.46 -11.32 -15.40
CA SER A 148 13.01 -11.82 -16.65
C SER A 148 12.93 -13.36 -16.72
N SER A 149 13.06 -13.93 -17.92
CA SER A 149 13.20 -15.37 -18.10
C SER A 149 14.44 -15.98 -17.39
N ALA A 150 15.43 -15.15 -17.05
CA ALA A 150 16.58 -15.55 -16.23
C ALA A 150 16.30 -15.47 -14.71
N GLY A 151 15.04 -15.26 -14.28
CA GLY A 151 14.65 -15.21 -12.87
C GLY A 151 14.97 -13.91 -12.13
N TRP A 152 15.49 -12.89 -12.82
CA TRP A 152 15.78 -11.58 -12.20
C TRP A 152 14.50 -10.79 -12.00
N VAL A 153 14.24 -10.41 -10.77
CA VAL A 153 13.09 -9.60 -10.38
C VAL A 153 13.51 -8.14 -10.23
N ARG A 154 12.75 -7.24 -10.84
CA ARG A 154 12.93 -5.80 -10.76
C ARG A 154 11.63 -5.13 -10.33
N VAL A 155 11.71 -4.30 -9.31
CA VAL A 155 10.65 -3.40 -8.84
C VAL A 155 11.12 -1.97 -9.17
N PRO A 156 10.51 -1.29 -10.15
CA PRO A 156 10.93 0.06 -10.57
C PRO A 156 10.52 1.13 -9.55
#